data_e7830654ee24cf35c43c886b6488900d
#
_entry.id   e7830654ee24cf35c43c886b6488900d
#
_cell.length_a   1.000
_cell.length_b   1.000
_cell.length_c   1.000
_cell.angle_alpha   90.00
_cell.angle_beta   90.00
_cell.angle_gamma   90.00
#
_symmetry.space_group_name_H-M   'P 1'
#
loop_
_entity.id
_entity.type
_entity.pdbx_description
1 polymer ?
#
loop_
_entity_poly.entity_id
_entity_poly.type
_entity_poly.pdbx_seq_one_letter_code
_entity_poly.pdbx_strand_id
1 'polypeptide(L)'
;MRKGDEKRQEMLAVAERLFCLKGYEATSVQDILNVLHASKGGFYHHFASKEALLDTLLYQRAARALEQTELALAEETRDMPRLNRVMYGFMPLRREEADFAAMLLPMLDKPEGRALRLSYQQALVETFLPVMEREMAQAQDAQVICPPAEDMAEVLLDLLSQCWIDLALLLLSGVKKAQRPDAAALLTMLEKYRRTVERLLDAPFGSVEIITLGEWNEVAEELSRRLLLPMQG
;
A
#
# COMPACT_ATOMS: atom_id res chain seq x y z
N MET A 1 16.27 16.86 15.84
CA MET A 1 16.71 15.59 15.18
C MET A 1 18.22 15.46 15.36
N ARG A 2 18.73 14.25 15.61
CA ARG A 2 20.19 14.04 15.69
C ARG A 2 20.74 13.99 14.25
N LYS A 3 21.98 14.49 14.04
CA LYS A 3 22.66 14.52 12.72
C LYS A 3 22.70 13.16 11.99
N GLY A 4 22.68 12.06 12.77
CA GLY A 4 22.57 10.69 12.21
C GLY A 4 21.19 10.37 11.64
N ASP A 5 20.12 10.87 12.29
CA ASP A 5 18.75 10.65 11.82
C ASP A 5 18.48 11.43 10.53
N GLU A 6 19.01 12.65 10.42
CA GLU A 6 18.92 13.46 9.20
C GLU A 6 19.57 12.75 8.02
N LYS A 7 20.78 12.21 8.22
CA LYS A 7 21.49 11.48 7.16
C LYS A 7 20.78 10.20 6.74
N ARG A 8 20.17 9.50 7.70
CA ARG A 8 19.37 8.32 7.43
C ARG A 8 18.15 8.68 6.58
N GLN A 9 17.45 9.78 6.89
CA GLN A 9 16.30 10.25 6.12
C GLN A 9 16.70 10.73 4.70
N GLU A 10 17.83 11.40 4.55
CA GLU A 10 18.37 11.75 3.23
C GLU A 10 18.62 10.50 2.36
N MET A 11 19.21 9.44 2.94
CA MET A 11 19.44 8.18 2.24
C MET A 11 18.14 7.53 1.77
N LEU A 12 17.12 7.50 2.63
CA LEU A 12 15.80 6.97 2.31
C LEU A 12 15.15 7.77 1.16
N ALA A 13 15.15 9.11 1.25
CA ALA A 13 14.54 9.96 0.23
C ALA A 13 15.22 9.84 -1.14
N VAL A 14 16.56 9.75 -1.17
CA VAL A 14 17.31 9.56 -2.42
C VAL A 14 17.07 8.17 -3.00
N ALA A 15 17.09 7.13 -2.15
CA ALA A 15 16.84 5.76 -2.58
C ALA A 15 15.43 5.60 -3.16
N GLU A 16 14.41 6.11 -2.48
CA GLU A 16 13.03 6.11 -2.94
C GLU A 16 12.89 6.77 -4.31
N ARG A 17 13.47 7.96 -4.48
CA ARG A 17 13.47 8.64 -5.76
C ARG A 17 14.16 7.84 -6.87
N LEU A 18 15.31 7.22 -6.60
CA LEU A 18 16.00 6.39 -7.56
C LEU A 18 15.24 5.11 -7.89
N PHE A 19 14.62 4.48 -6.92
CA PHE A 19 13.77 3.30 -7.12
C PHE A 19 12.56 3.63 -8.00
N CYS A 20 11.90 4.76 -7.77
CA CYS A 20 10.78 5.19 -8.60
C CYS A 20 11.20 5.60 -10.03
N LEU A 21 12.40 6.15 -10.21
CA LEU A 21 12.89 6.60 -11.52
C LEU A 21 13.50 5.48 -12.36
N LYS A 22 14.33 4.63 -11.76
CA LYS A 22 15.11 3.59 -12.46
C LYS A 22 14.60 2.18 -12.23
N GLY A 23 13.72 1.99 -11.24
CA GLY A 23 13.35 0.70 -10.69
C GLY A 23 14.31 0.22 -9.59
N TYR A 24 13.80 -0.63 -8.71
CA TYR A 24 14.57 -1.17 -7.60
C TYR A 24 15.78 -1.99 -8.06
N GLU A 25 15.57 -2.91 -9.00
CA GLU A 25 16.63 -3.80 -9.49
C GLU A 25 17.80 -3.04 -10.15
N ALA A 26 17.47 -2.02 -10.93
CA ALA A 26 18.46 -1.21 -11.66
C ALA A 26 19.18 -0.18 -10.78
N THR A 27 18.76 0.00 -9.53
CA THR A 27 19.38 0.93 -8.58
C THR A 27 20.34 0.19 -7.67
N SER A 28 21.61 0.55 -7.68
CA SER A 28 22.63 0.04 -6.77
C SER A 28 22.80 0.93 -5.55
N VAL A 29 23.39 0.37 -4.48
CA VAL A 29 23.84 1.17 -3.33
C VAL A 29 24.83 2.26 -3.76
N GLN A 30 25.67 2.00 -4.78
CA GLN A 30 26.63 2.98 -5.28
C GLN A 30 25.90 4.17 -5.96
N ASP A 31 24.78 3.96 -6.64
CA ASP A 31 23.99 5.06 -7.23
C ASP A 31 23.48 6.00 -6.12
N ILE A 32 22.97 5.44 -5.03
CA ILE A 32 22.50 6.21 -3.87
C ILE A 32 23.66 7.02 -3.27
N LEU A 33 24.81 6.38 -3.08
CA LEU A 33 26.01 7.01 -2.54
C LEU A 33 26.54 8.14 -3.42
N ASN A 34 26.50 7.96 -4.74
CA ASN A 34 26.96 8.97 -5.71
C ASN A 34 26.11 10.25 -5.61
N VAL A 35 24.79 10.11 -5.51
CA VAL A 35 23.87 11.26 -5.35
C VAL A 35 24.10 11.99 -4.02
N LEU A 36 24.39 11.25 -2.96
CA LEU A 36 24.57 11.78 -1.61
C LEU A 36 26.00 12.25 -1.33
N HIS A 37 26.93 12.01 -2.26
CA HIS A 37 28.37 12.19 -2.00
C HIS A 37 28.83 11.52 -0.69
N ALA A 38 28.28 10.33 -0.42
CA ALA A 38 28.50 9.60 0.82
C ALA A 38 29.46 8.40 0.62
N SER A 39 30.07 7.94 1.71
CA SER A 39 30.94 6.76 1.71
C SER A 39 30.14 5.47 1.92
N LYS A 40 30.67 4.33 1.43
CA LYS A 40 30.09 3.00 1.73
C LYS A 40 29.95 2.74 3.22
N GLY A 41 30.95 3.10 4.03
CA GLY A 41 30.90 2.97 5.48
C GLY A 41 29.73 3.74 6.11
N GLY A 42 29.44 4.96 5.59
CA GLY A 42 28.29 5.75 6.03
C GLY A 42 26.95 5.09 5.72
N PHE A 43 26.83 4.41 4.58
CA PHE A 43 25.62 3.65 4.25
C PHE A 43 25.44 2.46 5.19
N TYR A 44 26.45 1.62 5.30
CA TYR A 44 26.37 0.39 6.11
C TYR A 44 26.29 0.65 7.61
N HIS A 45 26.58 1.88 8.06
CA HIS A 45 26.27 2.31 9.42
C HIS A 45 24.75 2.46 9.66
N HIS A 46 23.99 2.82 8.63
CA HIS A 46 22.53 3.06 8.72
C HIS A 46 21.69 1.90 8.25
N PHE A 47 22.13 1.18 7.21
CA PHE A 47 21.38 0.09 6.58
C PHE A 47 22.30 -1.09 6.28
N ALA A 48 21.93 -2.29 6.74
CA ALA A 48 22.69 -3.51 6.51
C ALA A 48 22.78 -3.89 5.03
N SER A 49 21.76 -3.53 4.23
CA SER A 49 21.68 -3.85 2.80
C SER A 49 20.70 -2.90 2.07
N LYS A 50 20.60 -3.03 0.74
CA LYS A 50 19.58 -2.34 -0.07
C LYS A 50 18.18 -2.82 0.28
N GLU A 51 18.03 -4.10 0.60
CA GLU A 51 16.78 -4.72 1.06
C GLU A 51 16.33 -4.13 2.40
N ALA A 52 17.23 -4.00 3.38
CA ALA A 52 16.92 -3.39 4.67
C ALA A 52 16.52 -1.90 4.55
N LEU A 53 17.08 -1.21 3.57
CA LEU A 53 16.67 0.15 3.24
C LEU A 53 15.26 0.15 2.62
N LEU A 54 14.96 -0.77 1.70
CA LEU A 54 13.62 -0.91 1.11
C LEU A 54 12.59 -1.26 2.18
N ASP A 55 12.85 -2.21 3.07
CA ASP A 55 11.95 -2.54 4.19
C ASP A 55 11.64 -1.29 5.03
N THR A 56 12.66 -0.47 5.32
CA THR A 56 12.43 0.80 6.03
C THR A 56 11.51 1.75 5.24
N LEU A 57 11.65 1.81 3.92
CA LEU A 57 10.77 2.61 3.06
C LEU A 57 9.33 2.10 3.08
N LEU A 58 9.11 0.79 3.11
CA LEU A 58 7.77 0.19 3.21
C LEU A 58 7.06 0.63 4.48
N TYR A 59 7.74 0.55 5.64
CA TYR A 59 7.19 1.03 6.92
C TYR A 59 6.94 2.54 6.92
N GLN A 60 7.83 3.35 6.32
CA GLN A 60 7.59 4.79 6.21
C GLN A 60 6.36 5.10 5.33
N ARG A 61 6.15 4.33 4.26
CA ARG A 61 4.97 4.47 3.41
C ARG A 61 3.69 4.10 4.14
N ALA A 62 3.69 2.98 4.87
CA ALA A 62 2.57 2.59 5.71
C ALA A 62 2.26 3.67 6.76
N ALA A 63 3.27 4.22 7.42
CA ALA A 63 3.10 5.29 8.42
C ALA A 63 2.52 6.58 7.81
N ARG A 64 2.97 7.00 6.62
CA ARG A 64 2.39 8.16 5.91
C ARG A 64 0.93 7.92 5.51
N ALA A 65 0.62 6.70 5.05
CA ALA A 65 -0.74 6.31 4.71
C ALA A 65 -1.66 6.37 5.93
N LEU A 66 -1.18 5.91 7.10
CA LEU A 66 -1.91 6.01 8.36
C LEU A 66 -2.11 7.48 8.78
N GLU A 67 -1.09 8.33 8.69
CA GLU A 67 -1.21 9.76 9.01
C GLU A 67 -2.31 10.44 8.18
N GLN A 68 -2.35 10.18 6.88
CA GLN A 68 -3.41 10.69 5.99
C GLN A 68 -4.78 10.14 6.37
N THR A 69 -4.84 8.88 6.76
CA THR A 69 -6.08 8.22 7.20
C THR A 69 -6.59 8.85 8.49
N GLU A 70 -5.73 9.10 9.47
CA GLU A 70 -6.11 9.76 10.74
C GLU A 70 -6.62 11.19 10.50
N LEU A 71 -6.03 11.94 9.56
CA LEU A 71 -6.53 13.26 9.17
C LEU A 71 -7.94 13.16 8.57
N ALA A 72 -8.18 12.17 7.70
CA ALA A 72 -9.50 11.94 7.11
C ALA A 72 -10.53 11.47 8.15
N LEU A 73 -10.12 10.70 9.16
CA LEU A 73 -10.97 10.27 10.26
C LEU A 73 -11.40 11.43 11.16
N ALA A 74 -10.57 12.44 11.33
CA ALA A 74 -10.90 13.61 12.15
C ALA A 74 -12.09 14.41 11.61
N GLU A 75 -12.38 14.31 10.30
CA GLU A 75 -13.49 15.00 9.63
C GLU A 75 -14.77 14.14 9.52
N GLU A 76 -14.71 12.86 9.84
CA GLU A 76 -15.83 11.93 9.70
C GLU A 76 -16.37 11.53 11.08
N THR A 77 -17.69 11.58 11.25
CA THR A 77 -18.36 11.29 12.51
C THR A 77 -19.19 10.01 12.50
N ARG A 78 -19.44 9.44 11.33
CA ARG A 78 -20.28 8.23 11.17
C ARG A 78 -19.42 6.98 11.17
N ASP A 79 -19.80 5.97 11.94
CA ASP A 79 -18.96 4.80 12.20
C ASP A 79 -18.63 3.99 10.95
N MET A 80 -19.60 3.65 10.10
CA MET A 80 -19.32 2.87 8.88
C MET A 80 -18.45 3.62 7.86
N PRO A 81 -18.69 4.91 7.56
CA PRO A 81 -17.77 5.72 6.77
C PRO A 81 -16.37 5.83 7.38
N ARG A 82 -16.21 5.92 8.71
CA ARG A 82 -14.90 5.90 9.37
C ARG A 82 -14.16 4.60 9.08
N LEU A 83 -14.84 3.47 9.24
CA LEU A 83 -14.26 2.15 8.95
C LEU A 83 -13.88 2.01 7.48
N ASN A 84 -14.72 2.50 6.54
CA ASN A 84 -14.40 2.56 5.12
C ASN A 84 -13.14 3.42 4.84
N ARG A 85 -12.94 4.53 5.54
CA ARG A 85 -11.71 5.35 5.42
C ARG A 85 -10.46 4.60 5.85
N VAL A 86 -10.54 3.80 6.94
CA VAL A 86 -9.41 2.96 7.35
C VAL A 86 -9.10 1.89 6.29
N MET A 87 -10.13 1.21 5.79
CA MET A 87 -9.96 0.22 4.72
C MET A 87 -9.34 0.83 3.46
N TYR A 88 -9.83 1.98 3.03
CA TYR A 88 -9.28 2.71 1.89
C TYR A 88 -7.83 3.17 2.13
N GLY A 89 -7.55 3.73 3.32
CA GLY A 89 -6.21 4.17 3.71
C GLY A 89 -5.18 3.06 3.73
N PHE A 90 -5.61 1.85 4.09
CA PHE A 90 -4.79 0.65 4.06
C PHE A 90 -4.40 0.22 2.64
N MET A 91 -5.18 0.61 1.61
CA MET A 91 -4.93 0.20 0.22
C MET A 91 -3.75 0.97 -0.38
N PRO A 92 -2.66 0.30 -0.82
CA PRO A 92 -1.51 0.99 -1.42
C PRO A 92 -1.74 1.42 -2.87
N LEU A 93 -2.85 1.01 -3.48
CA LEU A 93 -3.23 1.37 -4.84
C LEU A 93 -4.07 2.64 -4.83
N ARG A 94 -3.42 3.77 -4.53
CA ARG A 94 -4.01 5.11 -4.55
C ARG A 94 -3.25 6.02 -5.49
N ARG A 95 -3.87 7.08 -5.97
CA ARG A 95 -3.26 8.01 -6.94
C ARG A 95 -1.98 8.64 -6.40
N GLU A 96 -1.99 9.04 -5.12
CA GLU A 96 -0.86 9.66 -4.43
C GLU A 96 0.34 8.71 -4.29
N GLU A 97 0.08 7.40 -4.33
CA GLU A 97 1.06 6.34 -4.22
C GLU A 97 1.52 5.78 -5.58
N ALA A 98 1.03 6.33 -6.70
CA ALA A 98 1.22 5.76 -8.04
C ALA A 98 2.70 5.60 -8.44
N ASP A 99 3.61 6.51 -8.05
CA ASP A 99 5.04 6.36 -8.31
C ASP A 99 5.63 5.14 -7.62
N PHE A 100 5.28 4.98 -6.35
CA PHE A 100 5.77 3.87 -5.54
C PHE A 100 5.12 2.55 -5.97
N ALA A 101 3.82 2.55 -6.25
CA ALA A 101 3.12 1.40 -6.77
C ALA A 101 3.69 0.95 -8.14
N ALA A 102 3.99 1.88 -9.05
CA ALA A 102 4.60 1.56 -10.34
C ALA A 102 6.00 0.93 -10.19
N MET A 103 6.76 1.29 -9.17
CA MET A 103 8.04 0.67 -8.84
C MET A 103 7.85 -0.74 -8.26
N LEU A 104 6.87 -0.93 -7.36
CA LEU A 104 6.62 -2.21 -6.70
C LEU A 104 5.98 -3.25 -7.62
N LEU A 105 4.98 -2.86 -8.41
CA LEU A 105 4.13 -3.77 -9.18
C LEU A 105 4.94 -4.77 -10.04
N PRO A 106 5.96 -4.36 -10.82
CA PRO A 106 6.74 -5.30 -11.64
C PRO A 106 7.52 -6.33 -10.82
N MET A 107 7.81 -6.03 -9.55
CA MET A 107 8.50 -6.95 -8.64
C MET A 107 7.52 -7.98 -8.05
N LEU A 108 6.27 -7.59 -7.77
CA LEU A 108 5.27 -8.46 -7.16
C LEU A 108 4.93 -9.69 -8.01
N ASP A 109 5.07 -9.59 -9.32
CA ASP A 109 4.78 -10.67 -10.28
C ASP A 109 5.96 -11.65 -10.46
N LYS A 110 7.12 -11.36 -9.88
CA LYS A 110 8.30 -12.23 -9.93
C LYS A 110 8.34 -13.17 -8.72
N PRO A 111 8.94 -14.38 -8.87
CA PRO A 111 9.15 -15.29 -7.74
C PRO A 111 9.89 -14.61 -6.58
N GLU A 112 10.90 -13.81 -6.88
CA GLU A 112 11.73 -13.07 -5.92
C GLU A 112 10.93 -11.98 -5.17
N GLY A 113 9.86 -11.47 -5.77
CA GLY A 113 8.97 -10.49 -5.16
C GLY A 113 8.12 -11.02 -4.00
N ARG A 114 8.16 -12.32 -3.72
CA ARG A 114 7.39 -12.92 -2.63
C ARG A 114 7.79 -12.36 -1.26
N ALA A 115 9.08 -12.25 -1.01
CA ALA A 115 9.58 -11.66 0.24
C ALA A 115 9.14 -10.21 0.38
N LEU A 116 9.25 -9.42 -0.70
CA LEU A 116 8.81 -8.03 -0.72
C LEU A 116 7.31 -7.87 -0.43
N ARG A 117 6.47 -8.75 -1.00
CA ARG A 117 5.03 -8.75 -0.70
C ARG A 117 4.76 -8.98 0.78
N LEU A 118 5.45 -9.97 1.37
CA LEU A 118 5.31 -10.28 2.79
C LEU A 118 5.78 -9.12 3.67
N SER A 119 6.96 -8.53 3.38
CA SER A 119 7.45 -7.36 4.10
C SER A 119 6.48 -6.17 4.01
N TYR A 120 5.91 -5.92 2.83
CA TYR A 120 4.96 -4.80 2.68
C TYR A 120 3.62 -5.07 3.36
N GLN A 121 3.08 -6.28 3.23
CA GLN A 121 1.89 -6.71 3.96
C GLN A 121 2.11 -6.55 5.47
N GLN A 122 3.22 -7.05 5.99
CA GLN A 122 3.57 -6.92 7.40
C GLN A 122 3.64 -5.45 7.83
N ALA A 123 4.33 -4.60 7.08
CA ALA A 123 4.42 -3.17 7.39
C ALA A 123 3.05 -2.48 7.43
N LEU A 124 2.15 -2.81 6.49
CA LEU A 124 0.79 -2.28 6.46
C LEU A 124 -0.05 -2.80 7.64
N VAL A 125 -0.05 -4.11 7.88
CA VAL A 125 -0.84 -4.73 8.97
C VAL A 125 -0.38 -4.18 10.32
N GLU A 126 0.91 -4.23 10.64
CA GLU A 126 1.44 -3.72 11.92
C GLU A 126 1.12 -2.24 12.14
N THR A 127 1.14 -1.44 11.05
CA THR A 127 0.88 0.00 11.12
C THR A 127 -0.61 0.30 11.30
N PHE A 128 -1.50 -0.43 10.62
CA PHE A 128 -2.93 -0.15 10.60
C PHE A 128 -3.74 -0.91 11.64
N LEU A 129 -3.20 -1.98 12.24
CA LEU A 129 -3.93 -2.80 13.20
C LEU A 129 -4.52 -1.98 14.37
N PRO A 130 -3.77 -1.09 15.03
CA PRO A 130 -4.33 -0.34 16.17
C PRO A 130 -5.50 0.58 15.78
N VAL A 131 -5.46 1.22 14.61
CA VAL A 131 -6.56 2.06 14.15
C VAL A 131 -7.75 1.23 13.71
N MET A 132 -7.51 0.09 13.06
CA MET A 132 -8.58 -0.82 12.64
C MET A 132 -9.32 -1.38 13.87
N GLU A 133 -8.61 -1.85 14.88
CA GLU A 133 -9.19 -2.31 16.15
C GLU A 133 -10.04 -1.22 16.81
N ARG A 134 -9.52 0.01 16.91
CA ARG A 134 -10.23 1.15 17.49
C ARG A 134 -11.53 1.45 16.75
N GLU A 135 -11.50 1.57 15.43
CA GLU A 135 -12.68 1.91 14.64
C GLU A 135 -13.69 0.76 14.58
N MET A 136 -13.22 -0.49 14.57
CA MET A 136 -14.12 -1.65 14.69
C MET A 136 -14.81 -1.71 16.06
N ALA A 137 -14.10 -1.48 17.16
CA ALA A 137 -14.69 -1.44 18.49
C ALA A 137 -15.76 -0.35 18.58
N GLN A 138 -15.50 0.85 18.07
CA GLN A 138 -16.47 1.95 18.02
C GLN A 138 -17.70 1.56 17.19
N ALA A 139 -17.52 0.94 16.01
CA ALA A 139 -18.62 0.52 15.15
C ALA A 139 -19.46 -0.64 15.77
N GLN A 140 -18.83 -1.52 16.59
CA GLN A 140 -19.51 -2.55 17.37
C GLN A 140 -20.35 -1.93 18.51
N ASP A 141 -19.79 -0.99 19.26
CA ASP A 141 -20.50 -0.29 20.35
C ASP A 141 -21.72 0.46 19.80
N ALA A 142 -21.61 1.02 18.60
CA ALA A 142 -22.71 1.66 17.87
C ALA A 142 -23.68 0.65 17.20
N GLN A 143 -23.44 -0.64 17.31
CA GLN A 143 -24.23 -1.71 16.69
C GLN A 143 -24.32 -1.60 15.15
N VAL A 144 -23.31 -1.03 14.50
CA VAL A 144 -23.19 -0.91 13.04
C VAL A 144 -22.63 -2.18 12.43
N ILE A 145 -21.77 -2.89 13.18
CA ILE A 145 -21.21 -4.19 12.83
C ILE A 145 -21.35 -5.17 14.01
N CYS A 146 -21.32 -6.48 13.72
CA CYS A 146 -21.36 -7.53 14.74
C CYS A 146 -20.48 -8.71 14.30
N PRO A 147 -19.14 -8.54 14.29
CA PRO A 147 -18.24 -9.60 13.87
C PRO A 147 -18.35 -10.83 14.78
N PRO A 148 -18.09 -12.05 14.26
CA PRO A 148 -18.36 -13.30 14.96
C PRO A 148 -17.39 -13.61 16.10
N ALA A 149 -16.28 -12.89 16.19
CA ALA A 149 -15.25 -13.07 17.22
C ALA A 149 -14.52 -11.75 17.52
N GLU A 150 -13.83 -11.74 18.65
CA GLU A 150 -12.79 -10.73 18.93
C GLU A 150 -11.63 -10.91 17.94
N ASP A 151 -10.70 -9.97 17.86
CA ASP A 151 -9.50 -10.01 17.02
C ASP A 151 -9.73 -10.13 15.50
N MET A 152 -10.92 -9.77 15.03
CA MET A 152 -11.24 -9.80 13.60
C MET A 152 -10.54 -8.71 12.78
N ALA A 153 -9.93 -7.73 13.41
CA ALA A 153 -9.21 -6.64 12.73
C ALA A 153 -8.02 -7.16 11.91
N GLU A 154 -7.21 -8.07 12.47
CA GLU A 154 -6.09 -8.68 11.75
C GLU A 154 -6.57 -9.51 10.56
N VAL A 155 -7.61 -10.30 10.74
CA VAL A 155 -8.23 -11.10 9.66
C VAL A 155 -8.76 -10.19 8.54
N LEU A 156 -9.37 -9.05 8.90
CA LEU A 156 -9.82 -8.06 7.92
C LEU A 156 -8.66 -7.44 7.15
N LEU A 157 -7.57 -7.06 7.82
CA LEU A 157 -6.38 -6.50 7.19
C LEU A 157 -5.69 -7.52 6.27
N ASP A 158 -5.65 -8.80 6.65
CA ASP A 158 -5.13 -9.87 5.78
C ASP A 158 -6.00 -10.06 4.54
N LEU A 159 -7.32 -10.01 4.68
CA LEU A 159 -8.25 -10.06 3.56
C LEU A 159 -8.07 -8.86 2.62
N LEU A 160 -7.90 -7.66 3.16
CA LEU A 160 -7.62 -6.44 2.39
C LEU A 160 -6.25 -6.51 1.72
N SER A 161 -5.25 -7.11 2.38
CA SER A 161 -3.93 -7.38 1.79
C SER A 161 -4.04 -8.26 0.55
N GLN A 162 -4.84 -9.31 0.61
CA GLN A 162 -5.09 -10.15 -0.57
C GLN A 162 -5.86 -9.39 -1.65
N CYS A 163 -6.81 -8.53 -1.27
CA CYS A 163 -7.57 -7.70 -2.19
C CYS A 163 -6.65 -6.81 -3.04
N TRP A 164 -5.77 -6.04 -2.43
CA TRP A 164 -4.90 -5.15 -3.20
C TRP A 164 -3.89 -5.91 -4.06
N ILE A 165 -3.41 -7.08 -3.63
CA ILE A 165 -2.54 -7.94 -4.43
C ILE A 165 -3.27 -8.43 -5.69
N ASP A 166 -4.50 -8.91 -5.54
CA ASP A 166 -5.31 -9.37 -6.67
C ASP A 166 -5.60 -8.22 -7.66
N LEU A 167 -5.91 -7.03 -7.14
CA LEU A 167 -6.10 -5.82 -7.96
C LEU A 167 -4.82 -5.42 -8.71
N ALA A 168 -3.67 -5.48 -8.03
CA ALA A 168 -2.36 -5.20 -8.62
C ALA A 168 -2.03 -6.16 -9.76
N LEU A 169 -2.27 -7.47 -9.57
CA LEU A 169 -2.03 -8.50 -10.58
C LEU A 169 -2.98 -8.36 -11.77
N LEU A 170 -4.24 -8.00 -11.53
CA LEU A 170 -5.20 -7.69 -12.60
C LEU A 170 -4.72 -6.53 -13.46
N LEU A 171 -4.26 -5.44 -12.83
CA LEU A 171 -3.71 -4.27 -13.52
C LEU A 171 -2.48 -4.64 -14.35
N LEU A 172 -1.52 -5.36 -13.77
CA LEU A 172 -0.31 -5.81 -14.47
C LEU A 172 -0.64 -6.71 -15.67
N SER A 173 -1.64 -7.57 -15.55
CA SER A 173 -2.09 -8.41 -16.65
C SER A 173 -2.61 -7.59 -17.83
N GLY A 174 -3.36 -6.50 -17.56
CA GLY A 174 -3.81 -5.54 -18.57
C GLY A 174 -2.64 -4.82 -19.25
N VAL A 175 -1.73 -4.28 -18.44
CA VAL A 175 -0.54 -3.55 -18.95
C VAL A 175 0.33 -4.44 -19.84
N LYS A 176 0.60 -5.70 -19.44
CA LYS A 176 1.38 -6.66 -20.25
C LYS A 176 0.75 -6.97 -21.60
N LYS A 177 -0.57 -6.94 -21.70
CA LYS A 177 -1.33 -7.17 -22.93
C LYS A 177 -1.54 -5.91 -23.76
N ALA A 178 -1.01 -4.76 -23.30
CA ALA A 178 -1.30 -3.42 -23.82
C ALA A 178 -2.82 -3.15 -23.92
N GLN A 179 -3.58 -3.67 -22.97
CA GLN A 179 -5.03 -3.54 -22.87
C GLN A 179 -5.40 -2.81 -21.57
N ARG A 180 -6.54 -2.12 -21.58
CA ARG A 180 -7.11 -1.63 -20.32
C ARG A 180 -7.50 -2.83 -19.44
N PRO A 181 -7.37 -2.73 -18.11
CA PRO A 181 -7.88 -3.75 -17.21
C PRO A 181 -9.35 -4.05 -17.51
N ASP A 182 -9.72 -5.33 -17.51
CA ASP A 182 -11.10 -5.76 -17.74
C ASP A 182 -12.02 -5.23 -16.62
N ALA A 183 -12.87 -4.29 -16.96
CA ALA A 183 -13.79 -3.66 -16.00
C ALA A 183 -14.77 -4.67 -15.38
N ALA A 184 -15.18 -5.71 -16.13
CA ALA A 184 -16.08 -6.73 -15.61
C ALA A 184 -15.35 -7.63 -14.60
N ALA A 185 -14.10 -8.01 -14.88
CA ALA A 185 -13.27 -8.75 -13.94
C ALA A 185 -12.99 -7.94 -12.66
N LEU A 186 -12.73 -6.64 -12.80
CA LEU A 186 -12.55 -5.73 -11.68
C LEU A 186 -13.80 -5.66 -10.80
N LEU A 187 -14.97 -5.38 -11.40
CA LEU A 187 -16.23 -5.28 -10.66
C LEU A 187 -16.55 -6.59 -9.92
N THR A 188 -16.34 -7.73 -10.59
CA THR A 188 -16.52 -9.05 -9.98
C THR A 188 -15.59 -9.26 -8.77
N MET A 189 -14.34 -8.84 -8.89
CA MET A 189 -13.35 -8.94 -7.82
C MET A 189 -13.70 -8.03 -6.64
N LEU A 190 -13.98 -6.76 -6.89
CA LEU A 190 -14.36 -5.80 -5.86
C LEU A 190 -15.63 -6.24 -5.13
N GLU A 191 -16.64 -6.72 -5.87
CA GLU A 191 -17.88 -7.21 -5.29
C GLU A 191 -17.64 -8.46 -4.41
N LYS A 192 -16.76 -9.36 -4.83
CA LYS A 192 -16.35 -10.53 -4.03
C LYS A 192 -15.76 -10.08 -2.69
N TYR A 193 -14.80 -9.16 -2.70
CA TYR A 193 -14.16 -8.69 -1.48
C TYR A 193 -15.10 -7.88 -0.60
N ARG A 194 -15.87 -6.95 -1.19
CA ARG A 194 -16.87 -6.17 -0.47
C ARG A 194 -17.85 -7.07 0.29
N ARG A 195 -18.47 -8.05 -0.39
CA ARG A 195 -19.41 -8.99 0.24
C ARG A 195 -18.76 -9.88 1.30
N THR A 196 -17.50 -10.25 1.09
CA THR A 196 -16.77 -11.04 2.08
C THR A 196 -16.54 -10.22 3.35
N VAL A 197 -16.14 -8.95 3.23
CA VAL A 197 -15.97 -8.02 4.35
C VAL A 197 -17.31 -7.77 5.05
N GLU A 198 -18.40 -7.50 4.30
CA GLU A 198 -19.73 -7.31 4.88
C GLU A 198 -20.17 -8.50 5.72
N ARG A 199 -19.94 -9.72 5.23
CA ARG A 199 -20.26 -10.94 5.99
C ARG A 199 -19.34 -11.18 7.19
N LEU A 200 -18.05 -10.87 7.04
CA LEU A 200 -17.07 -10.96 8.12
C LEU A 200 -17.44 -10.05 9.29
N LEU A 201 -17.94 -8.85 8.98
CA LEU A 201 -18.31 -7.84 9.96
C LEU A 201 -19.77 -7.91 10.38
N ASP A 202 -20.59 -8.76 9.77
CA ASP A 202 -22.06 -8.71 9.84
C ASP A 202 -22.60 -7.29 9.60
N ALA A 203 -22.00 -6.61 8.59
CA ALA A 203 -22.33 -5.25 8.23
C ALA A 203 -23.50 -5.20 7.23
N PRO A 204 -24.28 -4.09 7.18
CA PRO A 204 -25.36 -3.93 6.22
C PRO A 204 -24.89 -4.09 4.78
N PHE A 205 -25.73 -4.71 3.94
CA PHE A 205 -25.42 -4.88 2.51
C PHE A 205 -25.22 -3.52 1.82
N GLY A 206 -24.11 -3.38 1.10
CA GLY A 206 -23.76 -2.15 0.38
C GLY A 206 -23.12 -1.07 1.28
N SER A 207 -22.82 -1.37 2.54
CA SER A 207 -22.22 -0.41 3.46
C SER A 207 -20.68 -0.35 3.37
N VAL A 208 -20.04 -1.43 2.91
CA VAL A 208 -18.59 -1.50 2.75
C VAL A 208 -18.17 -0.89 1.42
N GLU A 209 -17.18 0.01 1.47
CA GLU A 209 -16.57 0.66 0.32
C GLU A 209 -15.03 0.57 0.44
N ILE A 210 -14.42 -0.34 -0.32
CA ILE A 210 -12.96 -0.56 -0.30
C ILE A 210 -12.27 0.44 -1.22
N ILE A 211 -12.76 0.59 -2.45
CA ILE A 211 -12.33 1.56 -3.45
C ILE A 211 -13.48 1.78 -4.43
N THR A 212 -13.73 3.01 -4.82
CA THR A 212 -14.74 3.32 -5.84
C THR A 212 -14.23 3.00 -7.25
N LEU A 213 -15.15 2.78 -8.18
CA LEU A 213 -14.80 2.58 -9.59
C LEU A 213 -14.11 3.81 -10.20
N GLY A 214 -14.49 5.02 -9.75
CA GLY A 214 -13.84 6.27 -10.17
C GLY A 214 -12.37 6.32 -9.75
N GLU A 215 -12.09 6.11 -8.48
CA GLU A 215 -10.73 6.06 -7.93
C GLU A 215 -9.89 4.97 -8.59
N TRP A 216 -10.45 3.77 -8.77
CA TRP A 216 -9.75 2.71 -9.49
C TRP A 216 -9.35 3.12 -10.91
N ASN A 217 -10.26 3.73 -11.67
CA ASN A 217 -9.98 4.15 -13.05
C ASN A 217 -8.84 5.19 -13.09
N GLU A 218 -8.84 6.16 -12.17
CA GLU A 218 -7.77 7.15 -12.05
C GLU A 218 -6.43 6.50 -11.74
N VAL A 219 -6.40 5.59 -10.77
CA VAL A 219 -5.19 4.84 -10.38
C VAL A 219 -4.70 3.95 -11.53
N ALA A 220 -5.61 3.21 -12.17
CA ALA A 220 -5.27 2.30 -13.26
C ALA A 220 -4.73 3.05 -14.49
N GLU A 221 -5.28 4.21 -14.80
CA GLU A 221 -4.79 5.08 -15.88
C GLU A 221 -3.38 5.62 -15.58
N GLU A 222 -3.18 6.13 -14.37
CA GLU A 222 -1.89 6.67 -13.93
C GLU A 222 -0.80 5.59 -13.91
N LEU A 223 -1.10 4.42 -13.33
CA LEU A 223 -0.16 3.30 -13.27
C LEU A 223 0.13 2.72 -14.65
N SER A 224 -0.88 2.58 -15.51
CA SER A 224 -0.69 2.11 -16.89
C SER A 224 0.23 3.04 -17.66
N ARG A 225 0.06 4.36 -17.53
CA ARG A 225 0.93 5.36 -18.16
C ARG A 225 2.38 5.19 -17.69
N ARG A 226 2.62 5.05 -16.39
CA ARG A 226 3.97 4.90 -15.82
C ARG A 226 4.63 3.59 -16.19
N LEU A 227 3.89 2.50 -16.20
CA LEU A 227 4.41 1.17 -16.53
C LEU A 227 4.67 0.98 -18.03
N LEU A 228 3.95 1.70 -18.91
CA LEU A 228 4.12 1.64 -20.37
C LEU A 228 5.14 2.65 -20.90
N LEU A 229 5.42 3.75 -20.18
CA LEU A 229 6.50 4.65 -20.54
C LEU A 229 7.83 3.94 -20.31
N PRO A 230 8.74 3.88 -21.31
CA PRO A 230 10.08 3.38 -21.06
C PRO A 230 10.71 4.27 -19.98
N MET A 231 11.22 3.66 -18.93
CA MET A 231 12.00 4.37 -17.91
C MET A 231 13.18 5.01 -18.63
N GLN A 232 13.11 6.31 -18.85
CA GLN A 232 14.18 7.05 -19.51
C GLN A 232 15.43 6.96 -18.63
N GLY A 233 16.43 6.28 -19.17
CA GLY A 233 17.73 6.03 -18.56
C GLY A 233 18.58 7.27 -18.39
#